data_6b3b04e9b3e27e4b2502a88442925fa3
#
_entry.id   6b3b04e9b3e27e4b2502a88442925fa3
#
_cell.length_a   1.000
_cell.length_b   1.000
_cell.length_c   1.000
_cell.angle_alpha   90.00
_cell.angle_beta   90.00
_cell.angle_gamma   90.00
#
_symmetry.space_group_name_H-M   'P 1'
#
loop_
_entity.id
_entity.type
_entity.pdbx_description
1 polymer ?
#
loop_
_entity_poly.entity_id
_entity_poly.type
_entity_poly.pdbx_seq_one_letter_code
_entity_poly.pdbx_strand_id
1 'polypeptide(L)'
;MSHVWLKQHVWIMNLIVASIAFYHYNKAGFHIPKLTIPFIVASIPMAFVGGLLNIDADLYDILLSLTLLWAAYKIVNFSPNEKVSIRSPAKFEAYFWGGGIGFFSGLIGVGGGIFLSPIILLKRWATVKSAAATAAVFIFVNSLSGLVGMGVSNQLNIDFSLLAIFVIAIIIGGFVGSLYGSKFASDKHVRIILVIVLIVAAIKRVAELFGF
;
A
#
# COMPACT_ATOMS: atom_id res chain seq x y z
N MET A 1 18.16 12.92 2.04
CA MET A 1 16.75 13.44 1.96
C MET A 1 16.06 13.10 3.28
N SER A 2 15.28 14.05 3.87
CA SER A 2 14.56 13.72 5.11
C SER A 2 13.40 12.74 4.84
N HIS A 3 13.10 11.89 5.83
CA HIS A 3 11.97 10.96 5.74
C HIS A 3 10.62 11.67 5.60
N VAL A 4 10.49 12.87 6.20
CA VAL A 4 9.29 13.71 6.07
C VAL A 4 9.09 14.14 4.61
N TRP A 5 10.18 14.55 3.95
CA TRP A 5 10.16 14.93 2.55
C TRP A 5 9.79 13.73 1.65
N LEU A 6 10.34 12.55 1.92
CA LEU A 6 10.01 11.34 1.16
C LEU A 6 8.53 10.95 1.29
N LYS A 7 7.96 10.94 2.50
CA LYS A 7 6.56 10.53 2.73
C LYS A 7 5.58 11.27 1.82
N GLN A 8 5.65 12.59 1.77
CA GLN A 8 4.69 13.39 1.01
C GLN A 8 4.78 13.15 -0.50
N HIS A 9 5.99 12.99 -1.04
CA HIS A 9 6.18 12.69 -2.46
C HIS A 9 5.65 11.30 -2.80
N VAL A 10 5.92 10.30 -1.96
CA VAL A 10 5.37 8.94 -2.11
C VAL A 10 3.84 8.96 -2.07
N TRP A 11 3.22 9.72 -1.17
CA TRP A 11 1.76 9.80 -1.13
C TRP A 11 1.17 10.44 -2.39
N ILE A 12 1.77 11.50 -2.92
CA ILE A 12 1.30 12.10 -4.19
C ILE A 12 1.42 11.10 -5.33
N MET A 13 2.55 10.40 -5.43
CA MET A 13 2.75 9.35 -6.42
C MET A 13 1.76 8.19 -6.25
N ASN A 14 1.45 7.83 -5.02
CA ASN A 14 0.45 6.81 -4.69
C ASN A 14 -0.95 7.22 -5.15
N LEU A 15 -1.35 8.49 -5.01
CA LEU A 15 -2.66 8.96 -5.51
C LEU A 15 -2.81 8.69 -7.00
N ILE A 16 -1.75 8.93 -7.78
CA ILE A 16 -1.76 8.72 -9.23
C ILE A 16 -1.85 7.22 -9.55
N VAL A 17 -0.90 6.43 -9.05
CA VAL A 17 -0.82 5.01 -9.41
C VAL A 17 -2.00 4.21 -8.86
N ALA A 18 -2.48 4.53 -7.68
CA ALA A 18 -3.62 3.85 -7.06
C ALA A 18 -4.93 4.15 -7.80
N SER A 19 -5.11 5.38 -8.30
CA SER A 19 -6.26 5.73 -9.15
C SER A 19 -6.29 4.92 -10.44
N ILE A 20 -5.14 4.83 -11.13
CA ILE A 20 -5.00 4.05 -12.36
C ILE A 20 -5.24 2.56 -12.09
N ALA A 21 -4.63 2.02 -11.03
CA ALA A 21 -4.79 0.63 -10.64
C ALA A 21 -6.26 0.33 -10.29
N PHE A 22 -6.88 1.16 -9.46
CA PHE A 22 -8.28 1.00 -9.11
C PHE A 22 -9.18 1.00 -10.34
N TYR A 23 -8.98 1.93 -11.27
CA TYR A 23 -9.76 1.98 -12.52
C TYR A 23 -9.70 0.64 -13.28
N HIS A 24 -8.50 0.08 -13.50
CA HIS A 24 -8.35 -1.16 -14.25
C HIS A 24 -8.92 -2.38 -13.51
N TYR A 25 -8.64 -2.54 -12.23
CA TYR A 25 -9.15 -3.67 -11.44
C TYR A 25 -10.66 -3.59 -11.20
N ASN A 26 -11.20 -2.39 -11.03
CA ASN A 26 -12.66 -2.17 -10.91
C ASN A 26 -13.37 -2.47 -12.24
N LYS A 27 -12.84 -1.98 -13.37
CA LYS A 27 -13.37 -2.26 -14.71
C LYS A 27 -13.31 -3.74 -15.06
N ALA A 28 -12.35 -4.46 -14.53
CA ALA A 28 -12.23 -5.91 -14.68
C ALA A 28 -13.12 -6.71 -13.70
N GLY A 29 -13.93 -6.04 -12.85
CA GLY A 29 -14.89 -6.68 -11.95
C GLY A 29 -14.31 -7.24 -10.66
N PHE A 30 -13.06 -6.90 -10.29
CA PHE A 30 -12.42 -7.44 -9.09
C PHE A 30 -12.66 -6.63 -7.82
N HIS A 31 -13.23 -5.43 -7.91
CA HIS A 31 -13.52 -4.63 -6.72
C HIS A 31 -14.76 -5.13 -6.00
N ILE A 32 -14.62 -5.36 -4.70
CA ILE A 32 -15.70 -5.81 -3.80
C ILE A 32 -15.93 -4.72 -2.73
N PRO A 33 -16.92 -3.82 -2.92
CA PRO A 33 -17.17 -2.72 -1.97
C PRO A 33 -17.42 -3.18 -0.54
N LYS A 34 -18.16 -4.28 -0.36
CA LYS A 34 -18.44 -4.87 0.97
C LYS A 34 -17.18 -5.31 1.72
N LEU A 35 -16.11 -5.67 0.99
CA LEU A 35 -14.81 -5.96 1.56
C LEU A 35 -14.05 -4.66 1.87
N THR A 36 -14.02 -3.72 0.92
CA THR A 36 -13.18 -2.52 0.98
C THR A 36 -13.66 -1.50 2.02
N ILE A 37 -14.98 -1.23 2.07
CA ILE A 37 -15.54 -0.15 2.90
C ILE A 37 -15.18 -0.26 4.38
N PRO A 38 -15.30 -1.42 5.06
CA PRO A 38 -14.95 -1.51 6.48
C PRO A 38 -13.49 -1.17 6.77
N PHE A 39 -12.57 -1.56 5.89
CA PHE A 39 -11.15 -1.22 6.04
C PHE A 39 -10.91 0.28 5.92
N ILE A 40 -11.47 0.95 4.89
CA ILE A 40 -11.21 2.36 4.64
C ILE A 40 -11.87 3.27 5.69
N VAL A 41 -13.04 2.92 6.19
CA VAL A 41 -13.73 3.72 7.23
C VAL A 41 -12.87 3.85 8.49
N ALA A 42 -12.21 2.77 8.91
CA ALA A 42 -11.32 2.81 10.08
C ALA A 42 -9.94 3.38 9.74
N SER A 43 -9.44 3.18 8.52
CA SER A 43 -8.09 3.59 8.16
C SER A 43 -7.97 5.09 7.92
N ILE A 44 -8.98 5.75 7.35
CA ILE A 44 -8.95 7.18 7.04
C ILE A 44 -8.58 8.04 8.28
N PRO A 45 -9.33 7.98 9.40
CA PRO A 45 -8.99 8.78 10.56
C PRO A 45 -7.63 8.41 11.17
N MET A 46 -7.27 7.13 11.13
CA MET A 46 -6.01 6.66 11.68
C MET A 46 -4.80 7.05 10.82
N ALA A 47 -4.95 7.05 9.48
CA ALA A 47 -3.92 7.55 8.57
C ALA A 47 -3.74 9.07 8.69
N PHE A 48 -4.82 9.81 8.93
CA PHE A 48 -4.75 11.24 9.25
C PHE A 48 -3.92 11.47 10.51
N VAL A 49 -4.23 10.77 11.60
CA VAL A 49 -3.47 10.86 12.86
C VAL A 49 -1.99 10.48 12.64
N GLY A 50 -1.73 9.38 11.91
CA GLY A 50 -0.35 9.00 11.55
C GLY A 50 0.38 10.07 10.73
N GLY A 51 -0.34 10.76 9.84
CA GLY A 51 0.19 11.85 9.03
C GLY A 51 0.51 13.13 9.81
N LEU A 52 -0.23 13.39 10.89
CA LEU A 52 0.08 14.50 11.82
C LEU A 52 1.41 14.29 12.56
N LEU A 53 1.78 13.02 12.80
CA LEU A 53 2.93 12.69 13.61
C LEU A 53 4.23 12.77 12.80
N ASN A 54 5.23 13.35 13.42
CA ASN A 54 6.60 13.30 12.94
C ASN A 54 7.40 12.42 13.90
N ILE A 55 8.02 11.38 13.35
CA ILE A 55 8.90 10.47 14.08
C ILE A 55 10.36 10.77 13.66
N ASP A 56 11.32 10.44 14.50
CA ASP A 56 12.73 10.55 14.13
C ASP A 56 13.12 9.59 12.99
N ALA A 57 14.26 9.88 12.35
CA ALA A 57 14.70 9.15 11.17
C ALA A 57 14.99 7.68 11.47
N ASP A 58 15.62 7.39 12.60
CA ASP A 58 16.00 6.01 12.96
C ASP A 58 14.77 5.14 13.20
N LEU A 59 13.78 5.68 13.93
CA LEU A 59 12.51 4.97 14.16
C LEU A 59 11.76 4.75 12.85
N TYR A 60 11.73 5.76 11.96
CA TYR A 60 11.14 5.62 10.63
C TYR A 60 11.80 4.50 9.84
N ASP A 61 13.12 4.45 9.81
CA ASP A 61 13.89 3.48 9.05
C ASP A 61 13.73 2.05 9.58
N ILE A 62 13.69 1.89 10.91
CA ILE A 62 13.40 0.60 11.56
C ILE A 62 11.99 0.13 11.21
N LEU A 63 10.98 0.97 11.37
CA LEU A 63 9.59 0.62 11.08
C LEU A 63 9.40 0.24 9.61
N LEU A 64 9.97 1.01 8.69
CA LEU A 64 9.90 0.73 7.26
C LEU A 64 10.58 -0.61 6.92
N SER A 65 11.77 -0.87 7.45
CA SER A 65 12.52 -2.10 7.22
C SER A 65 11.77 -3.32 7.74
N LEU A 66 11.30 -3.28 8.98
CA LEU A 66 10.50 -4.36 9.57
C LEU A 66 9.22 -4.63 8.77
N THR A 67 8.58 -3.58 8.27
CA THR A 67 7.38 -3.67 7.44
C THR A 67 7.65 -4.41 6.14
N LEU A 68 8.69 -4.02 5.41
CA LEU A 68 9.04 -4.63 4.14
C LEU A 68 9.44 -6.10 4.31
N LEU A 69 10.25 -6.41 5.32
CA LEU A 69 10.66 -7.78 5.64
C LEU A 69 9.46 -8.65 6.04
N TRP A 70 8.57 -8.14 6.89
CA TRP A 70 7.34 -8.85 7.28
C TRP A 70 6.44 -9.13 6.08
N ALA A 71 6.21 -8.13 5.22
CA ALA A 71 5.38 -8.27 4.04
C ALA A 71 5.98 -9.29 3.05
N ALA A 72 7.27 -9.19 2.77
CA ALA A 72 7.99 -10.14 1.91
C ALA A 72 7.88 -11.56 2.47
N TYR A 73 8.20 -11.78 3.75
CA TYR A 73 8.10 -13.08 4.42
C TYR A 73 6.69 -13.68 4.32
N LYS A 74 5.66 -12.87 4.58
CA LYS A 74 4.26 -13.33 4.55
C LYS A 74 3.81 -13.73 3.15
N ILE A 75 4.19 -12.98 2.13
CA ILE A 75 3.77 -13.27 0.75
C ILE A 75 4.55 -14.45 0.15
N VAL A 76 5.84 -14.59 0.46
CA VAL A 76 6.65 -15.73 0.04
C VAL A 76 6.06 -17.04 0.57
N ASN A 77 5.74 -17.05 1.87
CA ASN A 77 5.19 -18.24 2.54
C ASN A 77 3.68 -18.46 2.29
N PHE A 78 3.03 -17.57 1.55
CA PHE A 78 1.64 -17.75 1.20
C PHE A 78 1.48 -18.82 0.11
N SER A 79 0.87 -19.95 0.45
CA SER A 79 0.47 -20.97 -0.51
C SER A 79 -1.04 -20.89 -0.76
N PRO A 80 -1.47 -20.55 -1.98
CA PRO A 80 -2.89 -20.58 -2.31
C PRO A 80 -3.35 -22.06 -2.33
N ASN A 81 -4.14 -22.43 -1.36
CA ASN A 81 -4.81 -23.72 -1.40
C ASN A 81 -6.14 -23.51 -2.13
N GLU A 82 -6.23 -23.98 -3.37
CA GLU A 82 -7.38 -23.78 -4.26
C GLU A 82 -8.70 -24.36 -3.72
N LYS A 83 -8.61 -25.29 -2.75
CA LYS A 83 -9.78 -25.98 -2.16
C LYS A 83 -10.44 -25.25 -1.01
N VAL A 84 -9.92 -24.12 -0.57
CA VAL A 84 -10.46 -23.42 0.61
C VAL A 84 -11.32 -22.23 0.21
N SER A 85 -12.54 -22.22 0.72
CA SER A 85 -13.52 -21.15 0.46
C SER A 85 -13.05 -19.77 0.95
N ILE A 86 -13.30 -18.75 0.13
CA ILE A 86 -13.13 -17.35 0.51
C ILE A 86 -14.22 -17.01 1.53
N ARG A 87 -13.83 -16.37 2.63
CA ARG A 87 -14.76 -15.89 3.68
C ARG A 87 -14.75 -14.37 3.77
N SER A 88 -15.88 -13.75 4.03
CA SER A 88 -15.91 -12.34 4.36
C SER A 88 -15.31 -12.09 5.75
N PRO A 89 -14.53 -11.01 5.94
CA PRO A 89 -14.05 -10.64 7.28
C PRO A 89 -15.22 -10.26 8.17
N ALA A 90 -15.11 -10.53 9.48
CA ALA A 90 -16.00 -9.91 10.45
C ALA A 90 -15.75 -8.39 10.44
N LYS A 91 -16.79 -7.57 10.62
CA LYS A 91 -16.66 -6.11 10.62
C LYS A 91 -15.59 -5.62 11.59
N PHE A 92 -15.55 -6.22 12.81
CA PHE A 92 -14.54 -5.89 13.81
C PHE A 92 -13.11 -6.19 13.32
N GLU A 93 -12.87 -7.35 12.67
CA GLU A 93 -11.56 -7.68 12.10
C GLU A 93 -11.14 -6.65 11.04
N ALA A 94 -12.07 -6.27 10.16
CA ALA A 94 -11.79 -5.29 9.12
C ALA A 94 -11.48 -3.90 9.69
N TYR A 95 -12.23 -3.45 10.70
CA TYR A 95 -11.95 -2.17 11.38
C TYR A 95 -10.62 -2.20 12.13
N PHE A 96 -10.33 -3.28 12.86
CA PHE A 96 -9.07 -3.43 13.60
C PHE A 96 -7.85 -3.38 12.67
N TRP A 97 -7.85 -4.21 11.64
CA TRP A 97 -6.76 -4.22 10.66
C TRP A 97 -6.71 -2.93 9.83
N GLY A 98 -7.85 -2.42 9.41
CA GLY A 98 -7.94 -1.17 8.66
C GLY A 98 -7.37 0.01 9.45
N GLY A 99 -7.78 0.17 10.71
CA GLY A 99 -7.30 1.23 11.59
C GLY A 99 -5.80 1.11 11.90
N GLY A 100 -5.35 -0.07 12.29
CA GLY A 100 -3.94 -0.32 12.59
C GLY A 100 -3.04 -0.06 11.37
N ILE A 101 -3.40 -0.63 10.21
CA ILE A 101 -2.65 -0.40 8.97
C ILE A 101 -2.71 1.07 8.55
N GLY A 102 -3.88 1.72 8.68
CA GLY A 102 -4.04 3.13 8.39
C GLY A 102 -3.11 4.00 9.20
N PHE A 103 -3.02 3.79 10.52
CA PHE A 103 -2.10 4.49 11.40
C PHE A 103 -0.63 4.35 10.95
N PHE A 104 -0.17 3.11 10.78
CA PHE A 104 1.19 2.86 10.31
C PHE A 104 1.44 3.40 8.90
N SER A 105 0.44 3.34 8.02
CA SER A 105 0.51 3.93 6.68
C SER A 105 0.72 5.44 6.72
N GLY A 106 -0.01 6.14 7.59
CA GLY A 106 0.16 7.57 7.82
C GLY A 106 1.50 7.91 8.46
N LEU A 107 1.95 7.09 9.40
CA LEU A 107 3.23 7.29 10.10
C LEU A 107 4.44 7.11 9.18
N ILE A 108 4.44 6.04 8.37
CA ILE A 108 5.57 5.64 7.52
C ILE A 108 5.48 6.22 6.09
N GLY A 109 4.29 6.55 5.60
CA GLY A 109 4.12 7.13 4.26
C GLY A 109 3.96 6.12 3.11
N VAL A 110 3.70 4.83 3.39
CA VAL A 110 3.69 3.75 2.38
C VAL A 110 2.32 3.54 1.71
N GLY A 111 1.25 4.23 2.18
CA GLY A 111 -0.11 4.07 1.65
C GLY A 111 -0.85 2.81 2.12
N GLY A 112 -0.20 1.89 2.84
CA GLY A 112 -0.80 0.76 3.56
C GLY A 112 -1.16 -0.48 2.73
N GLY A 113 -1.19 -0.41 1.41
CA GLY A 113 -1.56 -1.56 0.57
C GLY A 113 -0.60 -2.74 0.69
N ILE A 114 0.66 -2.46 0.98
CA ILE A 114 1.72 -3.46 1.22
C ILE A 114 1.42 -4.34 2.45
N PHE A 115 0.71 -3.81 3.45
CA PHE A 115 0.26 -4.56 4.63
C PHE A 115 -1.07 -5.25 4.38
N LEU A 116 -2.00 -4.54 3.72
CA LEU A 116 -3.37 -5.01 3.57
C LEU A 116 -3.45 -6.25 2.68
N SER A 117 -2.72 -6.25 1.55
CA SER A 117 -2.76 -7.37 0.59
C SER A 117 -2.35 -8.71 1.22
N PRO A 118 -1.21 -8.83 1.93
CA PRO A 118 -0.87 -10.07 2.63
C PRO A 118 -1.93 -10.52 3.64
N ILE A 119 -2.50 -9.58 4.40
CA ILE A 119 -3.51 -9.91 5.42
C ILE A 119 -4.78 -10.46 4.78
N ILE A 120 -5.29 -9.80 3.72
CA ILE A 120 -6.46 -10.27 2.97
C ILE A 120 -6.23 -11.69 2.44
N LEU A 121 -5.05 -11.95 1.88
CA LEU A 121 -4.72 -13.25 1.30
C LEU A 121 -4.55 -14.34 2.38
N LEU A 122 -3.79 -14.07 3.44
CA LEU A 122 -3.57 -15.00 4.55
C LEU A 122 -4.86 -15.38 5.27
N LYS A 123 -5.74 -14.40 5.46
CA LYS A 123 -7.06 -14.59 6.07
C LYS A 123 -8.09 -15.17 5.09
N ARG A 124 -7.72 -15.29 3.80
CA ARG A 124 -8.59 -15.79 2.73
C ARG A 124 -9.88 -14.98 2.57
N TRP A 125 -9.76 -13.67 2.67
CA TRP A 125 -10.91 -12.77 2.52
C TRP A 125 -11.21 -12.41 1.06
N ALA A 126 -10.24 -12.58 0.16
CA ALA A 126 -10.43 -12.35 -1.27
C ALA A 126 -9.37 -13.10 -2.12
N THR A 127 -9.60 -13.11 -3.43
CA THR A 127 -8.60 -13.51 -4.43
C THR A 127 -7.48 -12.49 -4.52
N VAL A 128 -6.36 -12.85 -5.16
CA VAL A 128 -5.22 -11.94 -5.36
C VAL A 128 -5.64 -10.66 -6.09
N LYS A 129 -6.44 -10.78 -7.15
CA LYS A 129 -6.91 -9.62 -7.92
C LYS A 129 -7.91 -8.75 -7.15
N SER A 130 -8.79 -9.34 -6.34
CA SER A 130 -9.69 -8.59 -5.47
C SER A 130 -8.96 -7.92 -4.31
N ALA A 131 -7.92 -8.56 -3.77
CA ALA A 131 -7.03 -7.95 -2.79
C ALA A 131 -6.29 -6.74 -3.39
N ALA A 132 -5.80 -6.84 -4.63
CA ALA A 132 -5.16 -5.74 -5.34
C ALA A 132 -6.13 -4.56 -5.58
N ALA A 133 -7.38 -4.84 -5.98
CA ALA A 133 -8.41 -3.82 -6.14
C ALA A 133 -8.72 -3.09 -4.83
N THR A 134 -8.87 -3.84 -3.73
CA THR A 134 -9.09 -3.29 -2.38
C THR A 134 -7.89 -2.47 -1.91
N ALA A 135 -6.67 -2.99 -2.13
CA ALA A 135 -5.43 -2.29 -1.77
C ALA A 135 -5.27 -0.96 -2.54
N ALA A 136 -5.67 -0.90 -3.81
CA ALA A 136 -5.61 0.34 -4.59
C ALA A 136 -6.47 1.44 -3.97
N VAL A 137 -7.74 1.14 -3.61
CA VAL A 137 -8.60 2.11 -2.90
C VAL A 137 -8.00 2.49 -1.56
N PHE A 138 -7.50 1.51 -0.82
CA PHE A 138 -6.92 1.71 0.50
C PHE A 138 -5.67 2.62 0.44
N ILE A 139 -4.78 2.39 -0.53
CA ILE A 139 -3.60 3.24 -0.78
C ILE A 139 -4.04 4.67 -1.08
N PHE A 140 -5.03 4.84 -1.97
CA PHE A 140 -5.52 6.15 -2.36
C PHE A 140 -6.03 6.94 -1.15
N VAL A 141 -6.98 6.38 -0.39
CA VAL A 141 -7.60 7.09 0.72
C VAL A 141 -6.62 7.37 1.87
N ASN A 142 -5.71 6.44 2.16
CA ASN A 142 -4.73 6.63 3.23
C ASN A 142 -3.64 7.64 2.83
N SER A 143 -3.20 7.64 1.57
CA SER A 143 -2.25 8.63 1.06
C SER A 143 -2.86 10.04 1.08
N LEU A 144 -4.12 10.18 0.67
CA LEU A 144 -4.84 11.45 0.77
C LEU A 144 -4.99 11.91 2.22
N SER A 145 -5.42 10.99 3.10
CA SER A 145 -5.63 11.28 4.52
C SER A 145 -4.32 11.64 5.23
N GLY A 146 -3.23 10.93 4.95
CA GLY A 146 -1.89 11.23 5.46
C GLY A 146 -1.37 12.60 4.99
N LEU A 147 -1.57 12.93 3.70
CA LEU A 147 -1.23 14.26 3.16
C LEU A 147 -2.02 15.38 3.85
N VAL A 148 -3.31 15.18 4.07
CA VAL A 148 -4.14 16.16 4.80
C VAL A 148 -3.64 16.31 6.23
N GLY A 149 -3.31 15.21 6.93
CA GLY A 149 -2.73 15.25 8.27
C GLY A 149 -1.42 16.05 8.31
N MET A 150 -0.51 15.77 7.36
CA MET A 150 0.76 16.49 7.24
C MET A 150 0.55 17.98 6.89
N GLY A 151 -0.47 18.29 6.08
CA GLY A 151 -0.83 19.68 5.75
C GLY A 151 -1.32 20.45 6.96
N VAL A 152 -2.16 19.83 7.79
CA VAL A 152 -2.66 20.46 9.04
C VAL A 152 -1.52 20.72 10.03
N SER A 153 -0.51 19.86 10.08
CA SER A 153 0.68 20.05 10.93
C SER A 153 1.76 20.97 10.34
N ASN A 154 1.49 21.64 9.21
CA ASN A 154 2.42 22.53 8.50
C ASN A 154 3.78 21.88 8.14
N GLN A 155 3.78 20.58 7.83
CA GLN A 155 4.98 19.82 7.48
C GLN A 155 5.14 19.64 5.96
N LEU A 156 4.20 20.15 5.13
CA LEU A 156 4.27 20.00 3.69
C LEU A 156 5.39 20.86 3.08
N ASN A 157 6.25 20.21 2.31
CA ASN A 157 7.30 20.85 1.51
C ASN A 157 7.47 20.05 0.20
N ILE A 158 6.63 20.35 -0.78
CA ILE A 158 6.51 19.57 -2.03
C ILE A 158 7.48 20.11 -3.06
N ASP A 159 8.33 19.24 -3.60
CA ASP A 159 9.18 19.51 -4.76
C ASP A 159 8.47 19.06 -6.03
N PHE A 160 7.83 20.02 -6.71
CA PHE A 160 7.12 19.75 -7.96
C PHE A 160 8.05 19.37 -9.11
N SER A 161 9.31 19.83 -9.11
CA SER A 161 10.29 19.51 -10.15
C SER A 161 10.64 18.02 -10.11
N LEU A 162 10.86 17.49 -8.91
CA LEU A 162 11.10 16.07 -8.72
C LEU A 162 9.88 15.24 -9.11
N LEU A 163 8.68 15.65 -8.66
CA LEU A 163 7.44 14.97 -9.01
C LEU A 163 7.24 14.90 -10.52
N ALA A 164 7.50 15.96 -11.25
CA ALA A 164 7.35 16.00 -12.71
C ALA A 164 8.20 14.93 -13.41
N ILE A 165 9.41 14.68 -12.92
CA ILE A 165 10.30 13.65 -13.49
C ILE A 165 9.69 12.25 -13.30
N PHE A 166 9.12 11.95 -12.12
CA PHE A 166 8.58 10.63 -11.82
C PHE A 166 7.17 10.40 -12.33
N VAL A 167 6.36 11.45 -12.50
CA VAL A 167 4.94 11.32 -12.90
C VAL A 167 4.77 10.56 -14.20
N ILE A 168 5.60 10.82 -15.21
CA ILE A 168 5.51 10.14 -16.50
C ILE A 168 5.78 8.64 -16.33
N ALA A 169 6.84 8.28 -15.61
CA ALA A 169 7.18 6.89 -15.35
C ALA A 169 6.10 6.18 -14.57
N ILE A 170 5.49 6.85 -13.56
CA ILE A 170 4.42 6.33 -12.73
C ILE A 170 3.13 6.12 -13.54
N ILE A 171 2.77 7.05 -14.39
CA ILE A 171 1.59 6.91 -15.25
C ILE A 171 1.79 5.74 -16.22
N ILE A 172 2.92 5.67 -16.91
CA ILE A 172 3.20 4.59 -17.86
C ILE A 172 3.26 3.24 -17.12
N GLY A 173 4.06 3.15 -16.06
CA GLY A 173 4.22 1.92 -15.28
C GLY A 173 2.93 1.48 -14.60
N GLY A 174 2.19 2.43 -14.02
CA GLY A 174 0.90 2.20 -13.37
C GLY A 174 -0.16 1.73 -14.37
N PHE A 175 -0.23 2.35 -15.55
CA PHE A 175 -1.17 1.97 -16.60
C PHE A 175 -0.85 0.57 -17.14
N VAL A 176 0.37 0.34 -17.61
CA VAL A 176 0.79 -0.95 -18.17
C VAL A 176 0.70 -2.05 -17.12
N GLY A 177 1.24 -1.81 -15.92
CA GLY A 177 1.26 -2.80 -14.84
C GLY A 177 -0.15 -3.19 -14.36
N SER A 178 -1.03 -2.21 -14.13
CA SER A 178 -2.38 -2.50 -13.65
C SER A 178 -3.28 -3.08 -14.75
N LEU A 179 -3.13 -2.67 -16.00
CA LEU A 179 -3.84 -3.25 -17.14
C LEU A 179 -3.43 -4.71 -17.33
N TYR A 180 -2.12 -4.99 -17.35
CA TYR A 180 -1.61 -6.35 -17.46
C TYR A 180 -2.05 -7.21 -16.26
N GLY A 181 -1.87 -6.69 -15.04
CA GLY A 181 -2.23 -7.38 -13.80
C GLY A 181 -3.72 -7.71 -13.71
N SER A 182 -4.60 -6.79 -14.11
CA SER A 182 -6.04 -7.00 -14.02
C SER A 182 -6.59 -7.94 -15.09
N LYS A 183 -6.10 -7.83 -16.34
CA LYS A 183 -6.68 -8.55 -17.48
C LYS A 183 -5.93 -9.83 -17.86
N PHE A 184 -4.61 -9.77 -17.94
CA PHE A 184 -3.80 -10.81 -18.57
C PHE A 184 -3.05 -11.70 -17.57
N ALA A 185 -2.56 -11.14 -16.47
CA ALA A 185 -1.80 -11.92 -15.51
C ALA A 185 -2.70 -12.88 -14.72
N SER A 186 -2.19 -14.09 -14.47
CA SER A 186 -2.79 -14.98 -13.47
C SER A 186 -2.50 -14.50 -12.05
N ASP A 187 -3.29 -14.93 -11.08
CA ASP A 187 -3.06 -14.63 -9.66
C ASP A 187 -1.64 -15.00 -9.20
N LYS A 188 -1.10 -16.12 -9.76
CA LYS A 188 0.28 -16.54 -9.50
C LYS A 188 1.30 -15.52 -10.00
N HIS A 189 1.14 -15.00 -11.21
CA HIS A 189 2.05 -13.98 -11.77
C HIS A 189 2.00 -12.68 -11.00
N VAL A 190 0.80 -12.17 -10.67
CA VAL A 190 0.65 -10.95 -9.86
C VAL A 190 1.36 -11.11 -8.52
N ARG A 191 1.20 -12.26 -7.86
CA ARG A 191 1.86 -12.56 -6.60
C ARG A 191 3.38 -12.62 -6.73
N ILE A 192 3.92 -13.30 -7.75
CA ILE A 192 5.37 -13.42 -7.95
C ILE A 192 5.99 -12.04 -8.15
N ILE A 193 5.39 -11.20 -9.01
CA ILE A 193 5.87 -9.83 -9.23
C ILE A 193 5.87 -9.03 -7.91
N LEU A 194 4.80 -9.13 -7.12
CA LEU A 194 4.73 -8.48 -5.83
C LEU A 194 5.84 -8.94 -4.88
N VAL A 195 6.10 -10.26 -4.81
CA VAL A 195 7.20 -10.82 -4.01
C VAL A 195 8.55 -10.26 -4.44
N ILE A 196 8.83 -10.24 -5.75
CA ILE A 196 10.10 -9.73 -6.29
C ILE A 196 10.30 -8.27 -5.89
N VAL A 197 9.29 -7.43 -6.09
CA VAL A 197 9.35 -6.00 -5.75
C VAL A 197 9.61 -5.80 -4.25
N LEU A 198 8.91 -6.57 -3.41
CA LEU A 198 9.09 -6.47 -1.95
C LEU A 198 10.47 -6.93 -1.49
N ILE A 199 11.01 -8.02 -2.07
CA ILE A 199 12.36 -8.50 -1.74
C ILE A 199 13.39 -7.46 -2.16
N VAL A 200 13.30 -6.92 -3.38
CA VAL A 200 14.23 -5.89 -3.86
C VAL A 200 14.18 -4.64 -2.96
N ALA A 201 12.97 -4.18 -2.59
CA ALA A 201 12.82 -3.05 -1.69
C ALA A 201 13.40 -3.33 -0.29
N ALA A 202 13.17 -4.53 0.26
CA ALA A 202 13.69 -4.95 1.55
C ALA A 202 15.23 -5.04 1.54
N ILE A 203 15.81 -5.65 0.50
CA ILE A 203 17.28 -5.76 0.36
C ILE A 203 17.91 -4.38 0.27
N LYS A 204 17.36 -3.50 -0.59
CA LYS A 204 17.86 -2.13 -0.70
C LYS A 204 17.85 -1.42 0.65
N ARG A 205 16.75 -1.54 1.39
CA ARG A 205 16.61 -0.87 2.69
C ARG A 205 17.54 -1.42 3.75
N VAL A 206 17.75 -2.74 3.78
CA VAL A 206 18.71 -3.36 4.67
C VAL A 206 20.15 -2.92 4.32
N ALA A 207 20.49 -2.87 3.03
CA ALA A 207 21.80 -2.39 2.58
C ALA A 207 22.07 -0.94 3.05
N GLU A 208 21.07 -0.04 2.93
CA GLU A 208 21.16 1.34 3.41
C GLU A 208 21.42 1.42 4.93
N LEU A 209 20.83 0.52 5.75
CA LEU A 209 21.06 0.46 7.20
C LEU A 209 22.50 0.06 7.56
N PHE A 210 23.17 -0.72 6.70
CA PHE A 210 24.56 -1.13 6.88
C PHE A 210 25.57 -0.24 6.14
N GLY A 211 25.12 0.87 5.53
CA GLY A 211 25.97 1.84 4.88
C GLY A 211 26.47 1.47 3.47
N PHE A 212 25.75 0.53 2.79
CA PHE A 212 26.02 0.13 1.42
C PHE A 212 25.07 0.81 0.43
#